data_7b0f12d0018cbf32fe3bcc9d36fa24fd
#
_entry.id   7b0f12d0018cbf32fe3bcc9d36fa24fd
#
_cell.length_a   1.000
_cell.length_b   1.000
_cell.length_c   1.000
_cell.angle_alpha   90.00
_cell.angle_beta   90.00
_cell.angle_gamma   90.00
#
_symmetry.space_group_name_H-M   'P 1'
#
loop_
_entity.id
_entity.type
_entity.pdbx_description
1 polymer ?
#
loop_
_entity_poly.entity_id
_entity_poly.type
_entity_poly.pdbx_seq_one_letter_code
_entity_poly.pdbx_strand_id
1 'polypeptide(L)'
;MWKGSMMSRSVKSIIALVVCAVLAACAFTAFGFSKSFGANTDRSAGGKVIFFNFKPEGKDIWIDVANEYKRINPGADIDVKTPQSNSYEDELRDAVKNNPDAMPTLFQINGPVGYAKWKDYTADLTNSPLYNQLSNKGLALTDNGKPVAVPYVTENYGLIYNKALLARYADLHNSKLKPEEDGVSFEDQITTFGKLKEVADDLQKRKDELGIDGAFTSAGFDSSSDWRFKTHLANMPLYYQFTKNKVNGQPSSITYDYVDNFRKIFDLYISDSTTPVSQLSTKTGEDAVYEFALGKAVFYQNGTWAWGDLANSGIKSEDVGMLPIYIGAKGEEKQGMATGSENYWCINKRASKKNQEATNEFLQCLLTSPYGKDALANRLGFATPFKKFPKADNPLVQAAVDYTAKEGKVPVTWVFVTMPSNGWKDDVDSDLLTYAQATKDGMTSMGANQAWDTLKKAFVDGWEKEYKIAHSKS
;
A
#
# COMPACT_ATOMS: atom_id res chain seq x y z
N MET A 1 -25.46 -50.64 -4.34
CA MET A 1 -26.70 -49.98 -3.93
C MET A 1 -26.33 -48.79 -3.03
N TRP A 2 -26.27 -47.63 -3.59
CA TRP A 2 -26.02 -46.38 -2.82
C TRP A 2 -27.34 -45.63 -2.72
N LYS A 3 -27.82 -45.43 -1.50
CA LYS A 3 -28.99 -44.60 -1.21
C LYS A 3 -28.56 -43.14 -1.14
N GLY A 4 -28.98 -42.33 -2.11
CA GLY A 4 -28.87 -40.89 -2.06
C GLY A 4 -29.80 -40.31 -1.01
N SER A 5 -29.26 -39.53 -0.06
CA SER A 5 -30.01 -38.78 0.94
C SER A 5 -30.61 -37.54 0.27
N MET A 6 -31.94 -37.50 0.14
CA MET A 6 -32.66 -36.28 -0.26
C MET A 6 -32.72 -35.32 0.91
N MET A 7 -32.09 -34.15 0.75
CA MET A 7 -32.29 -33.02 1.67
C MET A 7 -33.78 -32.62 1.73
N SER A 8 -34.31 -32.47 2.93
CA SER A 8 -35.71 -32.15 3.17
C SER A 8 -36.13 -30.78 2.63
N ARG A 9 -37.37 -30.63 2.18
CA ARG A 9 -37.95 -29.38 1.66
C ARG A 9 -37.84 -28.19 2.63
N SER A 10 -37.77 -28.46 3.94
CA SER A 10 -37.65 -27.43 4.98
C SER A 10 -36.28 -26.66 4.94
N VAL A 11 -35.18 -27.33 4.58
CA VAL A 11 -33.84 -26.68 4.51
C VAL A 11 -33.75 -25.73 3.30
N LYS A 12 -34.37 -26.08 2.17
CA LYS A 12 -34.44 -25.19 1.01
C LYS A 12 -35.27 -23.93 1.23
N SER A 13 -36.33 -24.04 2.04
CA SER A 13 -37.17 -22.90 2.41
C SER A 13 -36.49 -21.93 3.39
N ILE A 14 -35.65 -22.47 4.28
CA ILE A 14 -34.89 -21.62 5.24
C ILE A 14 -33.78 -20.84 4.52
N ILE A 15 -33.08 -21.46 3.56
CA ILE A 15 -32.05 -20.77 2.77
C ILE A 15 -32.69 -19.69 1.87
N ALA A 16 -33.83 -19.96 1.26
CA ALA A 16 -34.56 -18.96 0.47
C ALA A 16 -35.07 -17.78 1.33
N LEU A 17 -35.51 -18.03 2.57
CA LEU A 17 -35.97 -17.00 3.49
C LEU A 17 -34.81 -16.11 4.03
N VAL A 18 -33.63 -16.70 4.26
CA VAL A 18 -32.44 -15.92 4.70
C VAL A 18 -31.93 -15.04 3.57
N VAL A 19 -31.89 -15.53 2.34
CA VAL A 19 -31.49 -14.73 1.16
C VAL A 19 -32.50 -13.60 0.90
N CYS A 20 -33.81 -13.85 1.02
CA CYS A 20 -34.83 -12.81 0.89
C CYS A 20 -34.79 -11.79 2.02
N ALA A 21 -34.44 -12.18 3.27
CA ALA A 21 -34.33 -11.25 4.39
C ALA A 21 -33.11 -10.32 4.27
N VAL A 22 -31.97 -10.81 3.73
CA VAL A 22 -30.78 -10.00 3.45
C VAL A 22 -31.05 -9.00 2.30
N LEU A 23 -31.79 -9.43 1.27
CA LEU A 23 -32.19 -8.55 0.17
C LEU A 23 -33.24 -7.49 0.59
N ALA A 24 -34.15 -7.82 1.51
CA ALA A 24 -35.11 -6.87 2.07
C ALA A 24 -34.45 -5.84 2.99
N ALA A 25 -33.38 -6.21 3.76
CA ALA A 25 -32.64 -5.27 4.60
C ALA A 25 -31.89 -4.22 3.77
N CYS A 26 -31.34 -4.58 2.59
CA CYS A 26 -30.72 -3.61 1.67
C CYS A 26 -31.75 -2.66 1.04
N ALA A 27 -32.96 -3.13 0.72
CA ALA A 27 -34.05 -2.29 0.23
C ALA A 27 -34.62 -1.35 1.30
N PHE A 28 -34.67 -1.80 2.58
CA PHE A 28 -35.18 -0.99 3.67
C PHE A 28 -34.22 0.12 4.12
N THR A 29 -32.89 -0.07 3.99
CA THR A 29 -31.92 0.99 4.27
C THR A 29 -31.93 2.07 3.19
N ALA A 30 -32.20 1.72 1.92
CA ALA A 30 -32.43 2.71 0.86
C ALA A 30 -33.69 3.56 1.11
N PHE A 31 -34.73 2.99 1.71
CA PHE A 31 -36.00 3.71 2.03
C PHE A 31 -35.91 4.59 3.26
N GLY A 32 -35.04 4.27 4.24
CA GLY A 32 -34.85 5.06 5.46
C GLY A 32 -34.00 6.32 5.27
N PHE A 33 -33.14 6.34 4.25
CA PHE A 33 -32.20 7.42 4.00
C PHE A 33 -32.80 8.65 3.31
N SER A 34 -33.91 8.49 2.59
CA SER A 34 -34.59 9.62 1.95
C SER A 34 -35.20 10.62 2.94
N LYS A 35 -35.33 10.27 4.23
CA LYS A 35 -35.91 11.14 5.29
C LYS A 35 -34.90 11.95 6.10
N SER A 36 -33.59 11.65 6.05
CA SER A 36 -32.57 12.40 6.79
C SER A 36 -31.78 13.43 5.95
N PHE A 37 -31.95 13.43 4.63
CA PHE A 37 -31.52 14.50 3.76
C PHE A 37 -32.76 15.15 3.18
N GLY A 38 -33.18 16.31 3.67
CA GLY A 38 -34.33 17.12 3.36
C GLY A 38 -35.17 16.66 2.15
N ALA A 39 -36.38 16.24 2.41
CA ALA A 39 -37.33 15.72 1.44
C ALA A 39 -37.57 16.69 0.29
N ASN A 40 -37.01 16.41 -0.84
CA ASN A 40 -37.57 16.65 -2.17
C ASN A 40 -36.95 15.61 -3.10
N THR A 41 -37.55 14.45 -3.10
CA THR A 41 -37.06 13.30 -3.86
C THR A 41 -37.88 13.10 -5.13
N ASP A 42 -37.66 13.93 -6.09
CA ASP A 42 -37.38 13.35 -7.39
C ASP A 42 -35.98 12.76 -7.26
N ARG A 43 -35.87 11.43 -7.08
CA ARG A 43 -34.61 10.71 -7.23
C ARG A 43 -34.13 11.05 -8.62
N SER A 44 -33.21 12.00 -8.72
CA SER A 44 -32.72 12.44 -9.99
C SER A 44 -31.88 11.31 -10.59
N ALA A 45 -32.56 10.41 -11.28
CA ALA A 45 -31.94 9.61 -12.29
C ALA A 45 -30.97 10.48 -13.06
N GLY A 46 -29.67 10.23 -12.99
CA GLY A 46 -28.76 10.73 -13.96
C GLY A 46 -27.55 11.54 -13.50
N GLY A 47 -27.10 11.46 -12.26
CA GLY A 47 -25.70 11.85 -11.93
C GLY A 47 -24.77 10.71 -12.27
N LYS A 48 -23.60 11.01 -12.85
CA LYS A 48 -22.58 10.03 -13.20
C LYS A 48 -21.47 10.03 -12.17
N VAL A 49 -21.06 8.84 -11.71
CA VAL A 49 -19.84 8.61 -10.94
C VAL A 49 -18.75 8.13 -11.88
N ILE A 50 -17.64 8.83 -11.94
CA ILE A 50 -16.42 8.37 -12.60
C ILE A 50 -15.36 8.24 -11.53
N PHE A 51 -15.03 7.01 -11.17
CA PHE A 51 -14.04 6.70 -10.16
C PHE A 51 -12.71 6.36 -10.81
N PHE A 52 -11.69 7.19 -10.55
CA PHE A 52 -10.31 6.94 -10.91
C PHE A 52 -9.62 6.23 -9.75
N ASN A 53 -9.37 4.92 -9.92
CA ASN A 53 -8.75 4.07 -8.91
C ASN A 53 -7.24 3.96 -9.16
N PHE A 54 -6.44 4.26 -8.12
CA PHE A 54 -4.96 4.20 -8.16
C PHE A 54 -4.42 2.77 -8.01
N LYS A 55 -5.21 1.84 -7.43
CA LYS A 55 -4.75 0.50 -7.06
C LYS A 55 -5.13 -0.54 -8.13
N PRO A 56 -4.22 -0.88 -9.06
CA PRO A 56 -4.51 -1.84 -10.13
C PRO A 56 -4.80 -3.25 -9.62
N GLU A 57 -4.22 -3.66 -8.49
CA GLU A 57 -4.45 -4.95 -7.84
C GLU A 57 -5.93 -5.17 -7.45
N GLY A 58 -6.67 -4.10 -7.21
CA GLY A 58 -8.09 -4.15 -6.85
C GLY A 58 -9.06 -3.96 -8.02
N LYS A 59 -8.58 -3.89 -9.27
CA LYS A 59 -9.38 -3.49 -10.44
C LYS A 59 -10.69 -4.27 -10.59
N ASP A 60 -10.61 -5.59 -10.56
CA ASP A 60 -11.78 -6.45 -10.82
C ASP A 60 -12.79 -6.36 -9.68
N ILE A 61 -12.33 -6.23 -8.44
CA ILE A 61 -13.19 -6.03 -7.28
C ILE A 61 -13.95 -4.71 -7.39
N TRP A 62 -13.29 -3.64 -7.83
CA TRP A 62 -13.95 -2.35 -8.03
C TRP A 62 -14.97 -2.35 -9.17
N ILE A 63 -14.73 -3.13 -10.24
CA ILE A 63 -15.71 -3.36 -11.30
C ILE A 63 -16.95 -4.08 -10.75
N ASP A 64 -16.75 -5.11 -9.91
CA ASP A 64 -17.84 -5.82 -9.25
C ASP A 64 -18.62 -4.91 -8.28
N VAL A 65 -17.93 -4.07 -7.51
CA VAL A 65 -18.57 -3.07 -6.63
C VAL A 65 -19.45 -2.12 -7.44
N ALA A 66 -18.96 -1.65 -8.56
CA ALA A 66 -19.75 -0.76 -9.45
C ALA A 66 -20.97 -1.48 -10.03
N ASN A 67 -20.83 -2.74 -10.46
CA ASN A 67 -21.92 -3.54 -10.98
C ASN A 67 -22.99 -3.83 -9.91
N GLU A 68 -22.58 -4.18 -8.71
CA GLU A 68 -23.51 -4.39 -7.61
C GLU A 68 -24.24 -3.10 -7.21
N TYR A 69 -23.50 -1.97 -7.16
CA TYR A 69 -24.11 -0.68 -6.91
C TYR A 69 -25.20 -0.34 -7.94
N LYS A 70 -24.96 -0.58 -9.23
CA LYS A 70 -25.98 -0.42 -10.30
C LYS A 70 -27.16 -1.36 -10.10
N ARG A 71 -26.91 -2.60 -9.67
CA ARG A 71 -27.95 -3.60 -9.45
C ARG A 71 -28.92 -3.20 -8.34
N ILE A 72 -28.39 -2.65 -7.23
CA ILE A 72 -29.21 -2.24 -6.07
C ILE A 72 -29.76 -0.83 -6.18
N ASN A 73 -29.23 -0.01 -7.08
CA ASN A 73 -29.67 1.36 -7.37
C ASN A 73 -30.00 1.49 -8.87
N PRO A 74 -31.16 1.01 -9.32
CA PRO A 74 -31.54 1.13 -10.73
C PRO A 74 -31.53 2.59 -11.19
N GLY A 75 -30.78 2.87 -12.28
CA GLY A 75 -30.57 4.24 -12.79
C GLY A 75 -29.24 4.88 -12.35
N ALA A 76 -28.46 4.24 -11.47
CA ALA A 76 -27.12 4.68 -11.17
C ALA A 76 -26.19 4.49 -12.40
N ASP A 77 -25.44 5.53 -12.72
CA ASP A 77 -24.35 5.50 -13.72
C ASP A 77 -23.01 5.62 -12.99
N ILE A 78 -22.24 4.54 -12.99
CA ILE A 78 -20.89 4.48 -12.38
C ILE A 78 -19.92 3.79 -13.32
N ASP A 79 -18.80 4.42 -13.56
CA ASP A 79 -17.66 3.93 -14.34
C ASP A 79 -16.40 3.94 -13.48
N VAL A 80 -15.67 2.82 -13.46
CA VAL A 80 -14.40 2.68 -12.75
C VAL A 80 -13.27 2.60 -13.75
N LYS A 81 -12.31 3.50 -13.64
CA LYS A 81 -11.07 3.52 -14.41
C LYS A 81 -9.91 3.23 -13.50
N THR A 82 -9.10 2.25 -13.87
CA THR A 82 -7.93 1.84 -13.11
C THR A 82 -6.69 1.87 -14.00
N PRO A 83 -6.02 3.03 -14.11
CA PRO A 83 -4.71 3.15 -14.73
C PRO A 83 -3.66 2.29 -14.03
N GLN A 84 -2.53 2.05 -14.70
CA GLN A 84 -1.34 1.56 -14.00
C GLN A 84 -0.83 2.62 -13.03
N SER A 85 -0.24 2.20 -11.92
CA SER A 85 0.20 3.14 -10.87
C SER A 85 1.19 4.20 -11.37
N ASN A 86 2.08 3.83 -12.29
CA ASN A 86 3.06 4.74 -12.89
C ASN A 86 2.48 5.73 -13.91
N SER A 87 1.32 5.44 -14.53
CA SER A 87 0.62 6.32 -15.48
C SER A 87 -0.54 7.10 -14.86
N TYR A 88 -0.91 6.79 -13.62
CA TYR A 88 -2.11 7.34 -12.98
C TYR A 88 -2.18 8.88 -13.00
N GLU A 89 -1.11 9.56 -12.63
CA GLU A 89 -1.05 11.04 -12.55
C GLU A 89 -1.23 11.68 -13.94
N ASP A 90 -0.63 11.09 -14.98
CA ASP A 90 -0.71 11.60 -16.34
C ASP A 90 -2.10 11.37 -16.93
N GLU A 91 -2.66 10.18 -16.74
CA GLU A 91 -4.01 9.87 -17.19
C GLU A 91 -5.08 10.72 -16.45
N LEU A 92 -4.89 10.95 -15.13
CA LEU A 92 -5.76 11.85 -14.36
C LEU A 92 -5.69 13.28 -14.90
N ARG A 93 -4.48 13.77 -15.20
CA ARG A 93 -4.27 15.11 -15.78
C ARG A 93 -4.95 15.25 -17.15
N ASP A 94 -4.81 14.24 -17.98
CA ASP A 94 -5.43 14.23 -19.31
C ASP A 94 -6.95 14.14 -19.23
N ALA A 95 -7.49 13.33 -18.31
CA ALA A 95 -8.92 13.22 -18.08
C ALA A 95 -9.56 14.55 -17.66
N VAL A 96 -8.87 15.35 -16.81
CA VAL A 96 -9.41 16.65 -16.36
C VAL A 96 -9.23 17.78 -17.38
N LYS A 97 -8.30 17.66 -18.35
CA LYS A 97 -8.05 18.67 -19.37
C LYS A 97 -8.92 18.52 -20.62
N ASN A 98 -9.12 17.29 -21.07
CA ASN A 98 -9.55 17.01 -22.43
C ASN A 98 -11.05 16.76 -22.59
N ASN A 99 -11.76 16.38 -21.52
CA ASN A 99 -13.19 16.11 -21.59
C ASN A 99 -13.89 16.36 -20.24
N PRO A 100 -14.61 17.49 -20.09
CA PRO A 100 -15.36 17.79 -18.88
C PRO A 100 -16.39 16.71 -18.50
N ASP A 101 -16.97 16.01 -19.47
CA ASP A 101 -17.98 14.96 -19.23
C ASP A 101 -17.35 13.62 -18.80
N ALA A 102 -16.08 13.40 -19.12
CA ALA A 102 -15.30 12.25 -18.70
C ALA A 102 -14.39 12.54 -17.48
N MET A 103 -14.46 13.75 -16.92
CA MET A 103 -13.71 14.17 -15.76
C MET A 103 -14.06 13.28 -14.56
N PRO A 104 -13.05 12.72 -13.85
CA PRO A 104 -13.31 11.91 -12.66
C PRO A 104 -14.04 12.73 -11.60
N THR A 105 -15.06 12.11 -11.01
CA THR A 105 -15.83 12.70 -9.90
C THR A 105 -15.31 12.28 -8.55
N LEU A 106 -14.75 11.07 -8.48
CA LEU A 106 -14.00 10.49 -7.37
C LEU A 106 -12.61 10.11 -7.87
N PHE A 107 -11.57 10.61 -7.23
CA PHE A 107 -10.18 10.32 -7.58
C PHE A 107 -9.29 10.25 -6.35
N GLN A 108 -8.06 9.82 -6.52
CA GLN A 108 -7.08 9.64 -5.46
C GLN A 108 -5.88 10.57 -5.63
N ILE A 109 -5.36 11.04 -4.51
CA ILE A 109 -4.13 11.85 -4.46
C ILE A 109 -3.16 11.25 -3.45
N ASN A 110 -1.86 11.45 -3.66
CA ASN A 110 -0.81 10.96 -2.79
C ASN A 110 -0.46 12.02 -1.73
N GLY A 111 -1.16 11.99 -0.61
CA GLY A 111 -0.86 12.81 0.55
C GLY A 111 -0.82 14.33 0.30
N PRO A 112 -0.08 15.07 1.12
CA PRO A 112 0.01 16.54 1.01
C PRO A 112 0.63 17.04 -0.30
N VAL A 113 1.61 16.31 -0.86
CA VAL A 113 2.25 16.66 -2.15
C VAL A 113 1.27 16.51 -3.30
N GLY A 114 0.48 15.42 -3.28
CA GLY A 114 -0.62 15.25 -4.24
C GLY A 114 -1.68 16.32 -4.08
N TYR A 115 -2.01 16.71 -2.83
CA TYR A 115 -2.95 17.81 -2.60
C TYR A 115 -2.45 19.13 -3.20
N ALA A 116 -1.19 19.50 -3.02
CA ALA A 116 -0.64 20.70 -3.61
C ALA A 116 -0.81 20.81 -5.13
N LYS A 117 -0.73 19.66 -5.84
CA LYS A 117 -0.97 19.58 -7.30
C LYS A 117 -2.46 19.67 -7.67
N TRP A 118 -3.33 19.07 -6.86
CA TRP A 118 -4.73 18.85 -7.18
C TRP A 118 -5.71 19.73 -6.40
N LYS A 119 -5.25 20.67 -5.59
CA LYS A 119 -6.07 21.56 -4.75
C LYS A 119 -7.21 22.26 -5.50
N ASP A 120 -6.99 22.57 -6.78
CA ASP A 120 -7.98 23.24 -7.62
C ASP A 120 -9.12 22.31 -8.08
N TYR A 121 -9.02 21.03 -7.79
CA TYR A 121 -10.02 20.01 -8.12
C TYR A 121 -10.67 19.39 -6.89
N THR A 122 -10.13 19.57 -5.68
CA THR A 122 -10.69 18.97 -4.46
C THR A 122 -11.85 19.79 -3.89
N ALA A 123 -12.95 19.10 -3.57
CA ALA A 123 -14.12 19.69 -2.93
C ALA A 123 -13.95 19.76 -1.40
N ASP A 124 -14.71 20.66 -0.75
CA ASP A 124 -14.94 20.63 0.69
C ASP A 124 -15.75 19.38 1.07
N LEU A 125 -15.16 18.51 1.90
CA LEU A 125 -15.74 17.24 2.32
C LEU A 125 -16.48 17.29 3.67
N THR A 126 -16.68 18.47 4.25
CA THR A 126 -17.28 18.66 5.58
C THR A 126 -18.58 17.88 5.74
N ASN A 127 -19.43 17.86 4.71
CA ASN A 127 -20.70 17.16 4.69
C ASN A 127 -20.67 15.83 3.92
N SER A 128 -19.51 15.40 3.42
CA SER A 128 -19.36 14.16 2.69
C SER A 128 -19.39 12.93 3.60
N PRO A 129 -19.96 11.80 3.15
CA PRO A 129 -19.84 10.51 3.82
C PRO A 129 -18.39 10.13 4.12
N LEU A 130 -17.44 10.46 3.25
CA LEU A 130 -16.00 10.23 3.47
C LEU A 130 -15.56 10.78 4.82
N TYR A 131 -15.77 12.07 5.04
CA TYR A 131 -15.38 12.70 6.28
C TYR A 131 -16.26 12.25 7.45
N ASN A 132 -17.58 12.13 7.26
CA ASN A 132 -18.51 11.77 8.34
C ASN A 132 -18.26 10.36 8.89
N GLN A 133 -17.89 9.41 8.06
CA GLN A 133 -17.58 8.03 8.46
C GLN A 133 -16.16 7.85 9.00
N LEU A 134 -15.26 8.81 8.82
CA LEU A 134 -13.89 8.71 9.32
C LEU A 134 -13.88 8.60 10.87
N SER A 135 -13.18 7.59 11.41
CA SER A 135 -13.13 7.31 12.85
C SER A 135 -12.34 8.38 13.61
N ASN A 136 -11.21 8.83 13.05
CA ASN A 136 -10.40 9.92 13.55
C ASN A 136 -10.32 11.04 12.51
N LYS A 137 -10.99 12.16 12.80
CA LYS A 137 -11.06 13.33 11.91
C LYS A 137 -9.71 13.95 11.59
N GLY A 138 -8.74 13.81 12.49
CA GLY A 138 -7.36 14.30 12.30
C GLY A 138 -6.58 13.61 11.19
N LEU A 139 -7.09 12.50 10.63
CA LEU A 139 -6.47 11.81 9.49
C LEU A 139 -6.76 12.50 8.15
N ALA A 140 -7.79 13.33 8.06
CA ALA A 140 -8.12 14.05 6.84
C ALA A 140 -7.08 15.14 6.55
N LEU A 141 -6.75 15.31 5.27
CA LEU A 141 -6.05 16.52 4.84
C LEU A 141 -7.02 17.70 4.88
N THR A 142 -6.55 18.81 5.41
CA THR A 142 -7.36 20.02 5.56
C THR A 142 -6.72 21.22 4.85
N ASP A 143 -7.55 22.06 4.28
CA ASP A 143 -7.18 23.36 3.76
C ASP A 143 -8.10 24.43 4.37
N ASN A 144 -7.51 25.46 4.98
CA ASN A 144 -8.26 26.51 5.72
C ASN A 144 -9.30 25.92 6.71
N GLY A 145 -8.92 24.85 7.41
CA GLY A 145 -9.75 24.16 8.39
C GLY A 145 -10.85 23.26 7.81
N LYS A 146 -10.95 23.12 6.48
CA LYS A 146 -11.92 22.27 5.80
C LYS A 146 -11.29 20.97 5.33
N PRO A 147 -11.91 19.81 5.54
CA PRO A 147 -11.42 18.54 5.01
C PRO A 147 -11.53 18.54 3.48
N VAL A 148 -10.44 18.23 2.78
CA VAL A 148 -10.36 18.24 1.31
C VAL A 148 -9.99 16.89 0.72
N ALA A 149 -9.42 16.01 1.53
CA ALA A 149 -9.09 14.64 1.15
C ALA A 149 -9.14 13.72 2.38
N VAL A 150 -9.56 12.47 2.20
CA VAL A 150 -9.72 11.49 3.28
C VAL A 150 -8.98 10.20 2.94
N PRO A 151 -8.07 9.71 3.82
CA PRO A 151 -7.44 8.43 3.62
C PRO A 151 -8.50 7.33 3.68
N TYR A 152 -8.42 6.34 2.81
CA TYR A 152 -9.40 5.25 2.79
C TYR A 152 -8.83 3.91 3.23
N VAL A 153 -7.52 3.81 3.34
CA VAL A 153 -6.80 2.63 3.78
C VAL A 153 -5.60 3.05 4.63
N THR A 154 -5.35 2.29 5.69
CA THR A 154 -4.09 2.31 6.43
C THR A 154 -3.31 1.09 6.00
N GLU A 155 -2.08 1.29 5.56
CA GLU A 155 -1.23 0.23 5.03
C GLU A 155 0.05 0.11 5.84
N ASN A 156 0.65 -1.07 5.76
CA ASN A 156 1.93 -1.34 6.37
C ASN A 156 2.87 -1.91 5.30
N TYR A 157 4.15 -1.63 5.41
CA TYR A 157 5.16 -2.33 4.65
C TYR A 157 6.35 -2.73 5.52
N GLY A 158 7.07 -3.72 5.03
CA GLY A 158 8.19 -4.32 5.71
C GLY A 158 8.84 -5.39 4.84
N LEU A 159 9.35 -6.42 5.48
CA LEU A 159 9.78 -7.65 4.84
C LEU A 159 8.72 -8.72 5.09
N ILE A 160 8.02 -9.12 4.05
CA ILE A 160 7.19 -10.33 4.06
C ILE A 160 8.15 -11.52 4.08
N TYR A 161 7.95 -12.50 4.94
CA TYR A 161 8.78 -13.68 4.99
C TYR A 161 7.97 -14.96 4.86
N ASN A 162 8.59 -15.99 4.27
CA ASN A 162 8.02 -17.32 4.12
C ASN A 162 8.32 -18.14 5.38
N LYS A 163 7.29 -18.41 6.19
CA LYS A 163 7.41 -19.14 7.46
C LYS A 163 7.91 -20.56 7.27
N ALA A 164 7.44 -21.26 6.24
CA ALA A 164 7.85 -22.62 5.98
C ALA A 164 9.35 -22.72 5.63
N LEU A 165 9.87 -21.77 4.86
CA LEU A 165 11.29 -21.71 4.54
C LEU A 165 12.13 -21.34 5.78
N LEU A 166 11.70 -20.39 6.60
CA LEU A 166 12.39 -20.05 7.83
C LEU A 166 12.38 -21.20 8.84
N ALA A 167 11.27 -21.97 8.93
CA ALA A 167 11.20 -23.16 9.78
C ALA A 167 12.20 -24.20 9.31
N ARG A 168 12.23 -24.53 8.00
CA ARG A 168 13.24 -25.46 7.44
C ARG A 168 14.67 -24.99 7.70
N TYR A 169 14.91 -23.69 7.57
CA TYR A 169 16.22 -23.11 7.87
C TYR A 169 16.58 -23.23 9.36
N ALA A 170 15.62 -22.96 10.27
CA ALA A 170 15.83 -23.04 11.70
C ALA A 170 16.18 -24.46 12.17
N ASP A 171 15.68 -25.50 11.48
CA ASP A 171 16.00 -26.90 11.75
C ASP A 171 17.42 -27.32 11.29
N LEU A 172 18.08 -26.51 10.47
CA LEU A 172 19.45 -26.83 10.03
C LEU A 172 20.46 -26.69 11.15
N HIS A 173 21.45 -27.58 11.15
CA HIS A 173 22.56 -27.52 12.11
C HIS A 173 23.30 -26.18 12.00
N ASN A 174 23.52 -25.52 13.15
CA ASN A 174 24.15 -24.18 13.26
C ASN A 174 23.42 -23.06 12.50
N SER A 175 22.11 -23.17 12.30
CA SER A 175 21.30 -22.05 11.80
C SER A 175 21.39 -20.84 12.74
N LYS A 176 21.07 -19.65 12.19
CA LYS A 176 21.07 -18.40 12.97
C LYS A 176 19.74 -18.11 13.67
N LEU A 177 18.75 -18.96 13.41
CA LEU A 177 17.44 -18.93 14.08
C LEU A 177 17.22 -20.25 14.83
N LYS A 178 16.40 -20.17 15.85
CA LYS A 178 15.85 -21.35 16.54
C LYS A 178 14.46 -21.64 15.96
N PRO A 179 14.02 -22.91 15.95
CA PRO A 179 12.62 -23.25 15.69
C PRO A 179 11.67 -22.40 16.56
N GLU A 180 10.48 -22.12 16.05
CA GLU A 180 9.45 -21.42 16.82
C GLU A 180 8.91 -22.35 17.91
N GLU A 181 9.40 -22.20 19.12
CA GLU A 181 9.00 -22.93 20.31
C GLU A 181 8.67 -21.95 21.44
N ASP A 182 7.80 -22.36 22.37
CA ASP A 182 7.45 -21.61 23.59
C ASP A 182 6.96 -20.16 23.34
N GLY A 183 6.35 -19.89 22.17
CA GLY A 183 5.80 -18.58 21.83
C GLY A 183 6.82 -17.56 21.33
N VAL A 184 8.05 -17.97 21.03
CA VAL A 184 9.06 -17.11 20.39
C VAL A 184 8.98 -17.28 18.88
N SER A 185 8.47 -16.29 18.20
CA SER A 185 8.34 -16.28 16.74
C SER A 185 9.62 -15.83 16.02
N PHE A 186 9.70 -16.00 14.71
CA PHE A 186 10.85 -15.51 13.93
C PHE A 186 10.99 -13.99 13.99
N GLU A 187 9.88 -13.26 14.02
CA GLU A 187 9.90 -11.81 14.17
C GLU A 187 10.39 -11.35 15.58
N ASP A 188 10.34 -12.19 16.59
CA ASP A 188 10.90 -11.90 17.91
C ASP A 188 12.41 -12.18 17.95
N GLN A 189 12.91 -13.04 17.07
CA GLN A 189 14.32 -13.34 16.93
C GLN A 189 15.05 -12.35 16.01
N ILE A 190 14.37 -11.81 14.96
CA ILE A 190 14.95 -10.85 14.03
C ILE A 190 14.46 -9.45 14.36
N THR A 191 15.14 -8.78 15.31
CA THR A 191 14.72 -7.46 15.82
C THR A 191 15.68 -6.33 15.49
N THR A 192 16.76 -6.61 14.76
CA THR A 192 17.78 -5.63 14.37
C THR A 192 18.35 -5.95 12.99
N PHE A 193 18.93 -4.94 12.32
CA PHE A 193 19.68 -5.13 11.07
C PHE A 193 20.80 -6.16 11.20
N GLY A 194 21.54 -6.11 12.32
CA GLY A 194 22.63 -7.07 12.54
C GLY A 194 22.14 -8.52 12.52
N LYS A 195 20.98 -8.78 13.15
CA LYS A 195 20.38 -10.13 13.17
C LYS A 195 19.79 -10.48 11.79
N LEU A 196 19.11 -9.55 11.14
CA LEU A 196 18.60 -9.76 9.78
C LEU A 196 19.73 -10.12 8.81
N LYS A 197 20.85 -9.36 8.87
CA LYS A 197 22.02 -9.63 8.03
C LYS A 197 22.64 -10.99 8.31
N GLU A 198 22.81 -11.35 9.59
CA GLU A 198 23.34 -12.66 9.98
C GLU A 198 22.50 -13.82 9.39
N VAL A 199 21.17 -13.68 9.44
CA VAL A 199 20.24 -14.67 8.91
C VAL A 199 20.26 -14.70 7.37
N ALA A 200 20.22 -13.53 6.72
CA ALA A 200 20.20 -13.44 5.27
C ALA A 200 21.50 -13.95 4.64
N ASP A 201 22.66 -13.55 5.15
CA ASP A 201 23.97 -14.04 4.69
C ASP A 201 24.07 -15.59 4.81
N ASP A 202 23.55 -16.17 5.91
CA ASP A 202 23.58 -17.61 6.11
C ASP A 202 22.58 -18.35 5.20
N LEU A 203 21.39 -17.78 4.97
CA LEU A 203 20.43 -18.27 3.97
C LEU A 203 21.03 -18.25 2.56
N GLN A 204 21.67 -17.16 2.17
CA GLN A 204 22.32 -17.00 0.86
C GLN A 204 23.43 -18.02 0.66
N LYS A 205 24.23 -18.26 1.71
CA LYS A 205 25.29 -19.27 1.69
C LYS A 205 24.76 -20.70 1.57
N ARG A 206 23.57 -20.97 2.15
CA ARG A 206 22.95 -22.29 2.16
C ARG A 206 21.81 -22.44 1.15
N LYS A 207 21.75 -21.57 0.16
CA LYS A 207 20.64 -21.54 -0.81
C LYS A 207 20.43 -22.88 -1.50
N ASP A 208 21.50 -23.57 -1.87
CA ASP A 208 21.42 -24.88 -2.53
C ASP A 208 20.85 -25.96 -1.59
N GLU A 209 21.22 -25.94 -0.29
CA GLU A 209 20.70 -26.85 0.75
C GLU A 209 19.18 -26.63 0.99
N LEU A 210 18.74 -25.37 0.87
CA LEU A 210 17.34 -24.97 1.05
C LEU A 210 16.51 -25.04 -0.23
N GLY A 211 17.14 -25.16 -1.39
CA GLY A 211 16.47 -25.14 -2.70
C GLY A 211 15.89 -23.76 -3.07
N ILE A 212 16.48 -22.70 -2.52
CA ILE A 212 16.15 -21.31 -2.85
C ILE A 212 17.18 -20.73 -3.83
N ASP A 213 16.84 -19.59 -4.47
CA ASP A 213 17.75 -18.91 -5.39
C ASP A 213 18.46 -17.72 -4.70
N GLY A 214 17.87 -17.18 -3.64
CA GLY A 214 18.44 -16.12 -2.80
C GLY A 214 17.65 -15.88 -1.52
N ALA A 215 18.21 -15.09 -0.61
CA ALA A 215 17.49 -14.69 0.60
C ALA A 215 16.37 -13.69 0.30
N PHE A 216 16.60 -12.74 -0.63
CA PHE A 216 15.65 -11.71 -1.01
C PHE A 216 15.18 -11.86 -2.47
N THR A 217 13.94 -11.44 -2.75
CA THR A 217 13.45 -11.28 -4.12
C THR A 217 14.20 -10.18 -4.87
N SER A 218 14.14 -10.22 -6.21
CA SER A 218 14.99 -9.41 -7.09
C SER A 218 14.45 -8.05 -7.50
N ALA A 219 13.13 -7.80 -7.37
CA ALA A 219 12.52 -6.58 -7.91
C ALA A 219 12.85 -5.32 -7.11
N GLY A 220 12.93 -4.18 -7.79
CA GLY A 220 13.17 -2.88 -7.18
C GLY A 220 13.73 -1.80 -8.11
N PHE A 221 14.04 -2.11 -9.38
CA PHE A 221 14.56 -1.16 -10.37
C PHE A 221 13.72 -1.05 -11.65
N ASP A 222 12.86 -2.01 -11.95
CA ASP A 222 11.89 -1.87 -13.02
C ASP A 222 10.74 -0.96 -12.59
N SER A 223 10.18 -0.20 -13.53
CA SER A 223 9.12 0.79 -13.28
C SER A 223 7.88 0.24 -12.59
N SER A 224 7.65 -1.08 -12.64
CA SER A 224 6.57 -1.76 -11.91
C SER A 224 6.87 -1.92 -10.41
N SER A 225 8.12 -1.71 -9.98
CA SER A 225 8.57 -2.03 -8.62
C SER A 225 9.61 -1.07 -8.02
N ASP A 226 10.08 -0.07 -8.76
CA ASP A 226 11.14 0.88 -8.38
C ASP A 226 10.82 1.68 -7.10
N TRP A 227 9.54 1.89 -6.81
CA TRP A 227 9.06 2.51 -5.57
C TRP A 227 9.53 1.78 -4.30
N ARG A 228 9.93 0.50 -4.39
CA ARG A 228 10.46 -0.25 -3.25
C ARG A 228 11.73 0.37 -2.70
N PHE A 229 12.65 0.79 -3.57
CA PHE A 229 13.92 1.38 -3.16
C PHE A 229 13.84 2.90 -3.04
N LYS A 230 13.43 3.59 -4.09
CA LYS A 230 13.41 5.06 -4.13
C LYS A 230 12.39 5.71 -3.19
N THR A 231 11.39 4.95 -2.73
CA THR A 231 10.32 5.46 -1.85
C THR A 231 10.33 4.76 -0.49
N HIS A 232 10.04 3.46 -0.44
CA HIS A 232 9.81 2.76 0.81
C HIS A 232 11.10 2.49 1.58
N LEU A 233 12.16 2.04 0.92
CA LEU A 233 13.44 1.86 1.58
C LEU A 233 14.07 3.21 1.94
N ALA A 234 14.01 4.21 1.05
CA ALA A 234 14.48 5.56 1.30
C ALA A 234 13.72 6.28 2.44
N ASN A 235 12.48 5.87 2.72
CA ASN A 235 11.73 6.37 3.87
C ASN A 235 12.44 6.08 5.20
N MET A 236 13.13 4.95 5.32
CA MET A 236 13.69 4.51 6.60
C MET A 236 14.74 5.49 7.14
N PRO A 237 15.82 5.85 6.40
CA PRO A 237 16.79 6.83 6.88
C PRO A 237 16.17 8.21 7.09
N LEU A 238 15.21 8.62 6.24
CA LEU A 238 14.51 9.91 6.41
C LEU A 238 13.66 9.92 7.67
N TYR A 239 12.96 8.83 7.99
CA TYR A 239 12.18 8.72 9.23
C TYR A 239 13.05 8.93 10.47
N TYR A 240 14.20 8.28 10.55
CA TYR A 240 15.12 8.43 11.67
C TYR A 240 15.67 9.85 11.76
N GLN A 241 16.01 10.46 10.63
CA GLN A 241 16.46 11.84 10.59
C GLN A 241 15.35 12.81 11.04
N PHE A 242 14.14 12.67 10.53
CA PHE A 242 13.01 13.53 10.87
C PHE A 242 12.62 13.39 12.35
N THR A 243 12.61 12.17 12.86
CA THR A 243 12.36 11.90 14.29
C THR A 243 13.42 12.55 15.17
N LYS A 244 14.72 12.37 14.84
CA LYS A 244 15.84 12.98 15.56
C LYS A 244 15.76 14.51 15.56
N ASN A 245 15.43 15.10 14.43
CA ASN A 245 15.41 16.55 14.22
C ASN A 245 14.02 17.17 14.50
N LYS A 246 13.03 16.37 14.93
CA LYS A 246 11.64 16.81 15.20
C LYS A 246 11.01 17.53 14.01
N VAL A 247 11.28 17.04 12.79
CA VAL A 247 10.72 17.62 11.56
C VAL A 247 9.26 17.20 11.42
N ASN A 248 8.39 18.18 11.23
CA ASN A 248 6.97 17.98 10.92
C ASN A 248 6.68 18.53 9.53
N GLY A 249 6.12 17.71 8.65
CA GLY A 249 5.83 18.09 7.26
C GLY A 249 7.03 17.98 6.34
N GLN A 250 7.02 18.75 5.25
CA GLN A 250 8.08 18.75 4.24
C GLN A 250 9.14 19.79 4.59
N PRO A 251 10.40 19.39 4.87
CA PRO A 251 11.48 20.36 5.08
C PRO A 251 12.00 20.91 3.74
N SER A 252 12.53 22.10 3.76
CA SER A 252 13.15 22.73 2.57
C SER A 252 14.46 22.06 2.15
N SER A 253 15.13 21.38 3.08
CA SER A 253 16.38 20.64 2.85
C SER A 253 16.49 19.48 3.83
N ILE A 254 17.35 18.51 3.51
CA ILE A 254 17.70 17.36 4.34
C ILE A 254 19.20 17.24 4.50
N THR A 255 19.68 16.65 5.60
CA THR A 255 21.11 16.36 5.82
C THR A 255 21.47 14.91 5.51
N TYR A 256 20.48 14.04 5.49
CA TYR A 256 20.60 12.61 5.22
C TYR A 256 21.58 11.88 6.17
N ASP A 257 21.39 12.10 7.46
CA ASP A 257 22.27 11.60 8.53
C ASP A 257 22.43 10.06 8.56
N TYR A 258 21.45 9.31 8.02
CA TYR A 258 21.42 7.84 8.05
C TYR A 258 21.76 7.20 6.69
N VAL A 259 22.50 7.91 5.85
CA VAL A 259 22.87 7.42 4.50
C VAL A 259 23.70 6.13 4.54
N ASP A 260 24.59 5.98 5.52
CA ASP A 260 25.40 4.76 5.66
C ASP A 260 24.55 3.56 6.14
N ASN A 261 23.49 3.83 6.91
CA ASN A 261 22.50 2.83 7.28
C ASN A 261 21.68 2.37 6.07
N PHE A 262 21.29 3.32 5.22
CA PHE A 262 20.62 3.03 3.96
C PHE A 262 21.50 2.17 3.03
N ARG A 263 22.79 2.51 2.89
CA ARG A 263 23.74 1.72 2.12
C ARG A 263 23.80 0.27 2.59
N LYS A 264 23.90 0.04 3.89
CA LYS A 264 24.01 -1.31 4.47
C LYS A 264 22.83 -2.22 4.12
N ILE A 265 21.61 -1.72 4.27
CA ILE A 265 20.42 -2.52 3.95
C ILE A 265 20.25 -2.69 2.43
N PHE A 266 20.56 -1.66 1.65
CA PHE A 266 20.54 -1.74 0.19
C PHE A 266 21.57 -2.76 -0.33
N ASP A 267 22.82 -2.71 0.17
CA ASP A 267 23.87 -3.67 -0.16
C ASP A 267 23.44 -5.10 0.16
N LEU A 268 22.79 -5.32 1.33
CA LEU A 268 22.29 -6.62 1.72
C LEU A 268 21.23 -7.13 0.72
N TYR A 269 20.30 -6.28 0.29
CA TYR A 269 19.26 -6.69 -0.66
C TYR A 269 19.84 -7.08 -2.01
N ILE A 270 20.79 -6.31 -2.55
CA ILE A 270 21.35 -6.61 -3.86
C ILE A 270 22.37 -7.76 -3.82
N SER A 271 23.06 -7.98 -2.68
CA SER A 271 24.04 -9.07 -2.55
C SER A 271 23.38 -10.43 -2.39
N ASP A 272 22.26 -10.48 -1.67
CA ASP A 272 21.58 -11.71 -1.28
C ASP A 272 20.27 -11.93 -2.04
N SER A 273 20.17 -11.27 -3.20
CA SER A 273 19.06 -11.40 -4.15
C SER A 273 19.06 -12.77 -4.86
N THR A 274 17.87 -13.21 -5.25
CA THR A 274 17.66 -14.34 -6.17
C THR A 274 18.34 -14.16 -7.51
N THR A 275 18.62 -12.90 -7.91
CA THR A 275 19.10 -12.54 -9.24
C THR A 275 20.40 -11.73 -9.14
N PRO A 276 21.40 -11.98 -10.00
CA PRO A 276 22.62 -11.18 -10.06
C PRO A 276 22.34 -9.70 -10.31
N VAL A 277 23.20 -8.83 -9.76
CA VAL A 277 23.08 -7.36 -9.90
C VAL A 277 22.94 -6.91 -11.36
N SER A 278 23.64 -7.57 -12.28
CA SER A 278 23.58 -7.28 -13.72
C SER A 278 22.20 -7.44 -14.37
N GLN A 279 21.30 -8.16 -13.72
CA GLN A 279 19.95 -8.44 -14.23
C GLN A 279 18.84 -7.76 -13.41
N LEU A 280 19.15 -7.10 -12.30
CA LEU A 280 18.14 -6.53 -11.40
C LEU A 280 17.22 -5.50 -12.09
N SER A 281 17.75 -4.73 -13.05
CA SER A 281 16.95 -3.73 -13.78
C SER A 281 15.92 -4.32 -14.74
N THR A 282 15.98 -5.62 -15.01
CA THR A 282 15.01 -6.33 -15.86
C THR A 282 13.96 -7.11 -15.08
N LYS A 283 14.07 -7.12 -13.76
CA LYS A 283 13.17 -7.85 -12.87
C LYS A 283 11.97 -7.01 -12.48
N THR A 284 10.79 -7.52 -12.82
CA THR A 284 9.51 -6.85 -12.57
C THR A 284 8.96 -7.13 -11.18
N GLY A 285 7.92 -6.38 -10.79
CA GLY A 285 7.15 -6.68 -9.58
C GLY A 285 6.52 -8.06 -9.60
N GLU A 286 6.09 -8.53 -10.77
CA GLU A 286 5.52 -9.87 -10.98
C GLU A 286 6.57 -10.98 -10.79
N ASP A 287 7.79 -10.79 -11.29
CA ASP A 287 8.91 -11.72 -11.04
C ASP A 287 9.11 -11.93 -9.53
N ALA A 288 9.11 -10.85 -8.74
CA ALA A 288 9.27 -10.95 -7.29
C ALA A 288 8.12 -11.70 -6.59
N VAL A 289 6.88 -11.53 -7.05
CA VAL A 289 5.73 -12.30 -6.56
C VAL A 289 5.96 -13.80 -6.81
N TYR A 290 6.37 -14.17 -8.03
CA TYR A 290 6.62 -15.57 -8.38
C TYR A 290 7.83 -16.16 -7.66
N GLU A 291 8.93 -15.42 -7.54
CA GLU A 291 10.11 -15.86 -6.78
C GLU A 291 9.74 -16.20 -5.32
N PHE A 292 8.93 -15.36 -4.69
CA PHE A 292 8.46 -15.61 -3.34
C PHE A 292 7.45 -16.75 -3.26
N ALA A 293 6.45 -16.75 -4.14
CA ALA A 293 5.38 -17.74 -4.13
C ALA A 293 5.87 -19.17 -4.46
N LEU A 294 6.90 -19.29 -5.31
CA LEU A 294 7.53 -20.55 -5.63
C LEU A 294 8.59 -20.99 -4.60
N GLY A 295 8.76 -20.25 -3.52
CA GLY A 295 9.74 -20.55 -2.47
C GLY A 295 11.19 -20.41 -2.95
N LYS A 296 11.45 -19.48 -3.91
CA LYS A 296 12.78 -19.18 -4.41
C LYS A 296 13.49 -18.09 -3.60
N ALA A 297 12.72 -17.32 -2.83
CA ALA A 297 13.21 -16.32 -1.89
C ALA A 297 12.52 -16.49 -0.53
N VAL A 298 13.25 -16.15 0.55
CA VAL A 298 12.72 -16.18 1.91
C VAL A 298 12.05 -14.86 2.28
N PHE A 299 12.63 -13.75 1.84
CA PHE A 299 12.19 -12.40 2.16
C PHE A 299 11.73 -11.64 0.91
N TYR A 300 10.62 -10.92 1.05
CA TYR A 300 10.05 -10.07 0.02
C TYR A 300 9.74 -8.68 0.59
N GLN A 301 10.51 -7.66 0.24
CA GLN A 301 10.18 -6.29 0.63
C GLN A 301 8.93 -5.83 -0.12
N ASN A 302 7.83 -5.75 0.59
CA ASN A 302 6.55 -5.26 0.06
C ASN A 302 5.64 -4.86 1.23
N GLY A 303 4.41 -4.49 0.92
CA GLY A 303 3.41 -4.11 1.89
C GLY A 303 2.21 -5.05 1.95
N THR A 304 1.28 -4.68 2.81
CA THR A 304 0.05 -5.46 3.05
C THR A 304 -0.83 -5.60 1.81
N TRP A 305 -0.68 -4.72 0.82
CA TRP A 305 -1.34 -4.80 -0.49
C TRP A 305 -0.90 -5.99 -1.35
N ALA A 306 0.29 -6.54 -1.11
CA ALA A 306 0.79 -7.69 -1.87
C ALA A 306 0.00 -8.99 -1.62
N TRP A 307 -0.86 -9.04 -0.59
CA TRP A 307 -1.57 -10.26 -0.23
C TRP A 307 -2.43 -10.82 -1.37
N GLY A 308 -3.12 -9.95 -2.12
CA GLY A 308 -3.94 -10.38 -3.25
C GLY A 308 -3.15 -11.19 -4.29
N ASP A 309 -2.01 -10.69 -4.70
CA ASP A 309 -1.13 -11.34 -5.68
C ASP A 309 -0.52 -12.62 -5.13
N LEU A 310 -0.10 -12.61 -3.86
CA LEU A 310 0.46 -13.79 -3.20
C LEU A 310 -0.58 -14.91 -3.05
N ALA A 311 -1.79 -14.59 -2.61
CA ALA A 311 -2.88 -15.54 -2.49
C ALA A 311 -3.27 -16.15 -3.84
N ASN A 312 -3.36 -15.33 -4.89
CA ASN A 312 -3.62 -15.76 -6.26
C ASN A 312 -2.51 -16.66 -6.80
N SER A 313 -1.29 -16.53 -6.31
CA SER A 313 -0.15 -17.39 -6.66
C SER A 313 -0.05 -18.66 -5.81
N GLY A 314 -1.03 -18.91 -4.92
CA GLY A 314 -1.17 -20.13 -4.16
C GLY A 314 -0.47 -20.18 -2.80
N ILE A 315 0.05 -19.04 -2.32
CA ILE A 315 0.58 -18.91 -0.95
C ILE A 315 -0.58 -18.99 0.04
N LYS A 316 -0.40 -19.77 1.10
CA LYS A 316 -1.39 -19.87 2.17
C LYS A 316 -1.18 -18.77 3.22
N SER A 317 -2.29 -18.36 3.85
CA SER A 317 -2.27 -17.33 4.88
C SER A 317 -1.40 -17.65 6.10
N GLU A 318 -1.32 -18.93 6.46
CA GLU A 318 -0.48 -19.42 7.55
C GLU A 318 1.02 -19.41 7.23
N ASP A 319 1.40 -19.37 5.95
CA ASP A 319 2.79 -19.44 5.50
C ASP A 319 3.50 -18.08 5.39
N VAL A 320 2.80 -16.99 5.68
CA VAL A 320 3.37 -15.64 5.60
C VAL A 320 3.42 -14.94 6.96
N GLY A 321 4.47 -14.14 7.15
CA GLY A 321 4.63 -13.20 8.25
C GLY A 321 5.25 -11.91 7.76
N MET A 322 5.40 -10.92 8.65
CA MET A 322 6.02 -9.63 8.34
C MET A 322 7.04 -9.22 9.39
N LEU A 323 8.14 -8.64 8.94
CA LEU A 323 9.18 -8.00 9.74
C LEU A 323 9.27 -6.51 9.39
N PRO A 324 9.62 -5.63 10.34
CA PRO A 324 10.07 -4.28 10.01
C PRO A 324 11.33 -4.28 9.14
N ILE A 325 11.55 -3.21 8.39
CA ILE A 325 12.81 -2.99 7.69
C ILE A 325 13.80 -2.36 8.68
N TYR A 326 14.78 -3.13 9.13
CA TYR A 326 15.85 -2.68 10.00
C TYR A 326 17.02 -2.15 9.18
N ILE A 327 17.60 -1.02 9.58
CA ILE A 327 18.72 -0.38 8.88
C ILE A 327 19.97 -0.19 9.73
N GLY A 328 20.01 -0.72 10.94
CA GLY A 328 21.10 -0.54 11.90
C GLY A 328 21.06 0.82 12.59
N ALA A 329 19.91 1.47 12.67
CA ALA A 329 19.74 2.69 13.43
C ALA A 329 19.65 2.40 14.94
N LYS A 330 20.19 3.30 15.76
CA LYS A 330 20.14 3.15 17.20
C LYS A 330 18.69 3.16 17.69
N GLY A 331 18.29 2.14 18.45
CA GLY A 331 16.94 2.00 18.98
C GLY A 331 15.97 1.26 18.08
N GLU A 332 16.43 0.72 16.95
CA GLU A 332 15.58 0.00 15.98
C GLU A 332 14.92 -1.26 16.54
N GLU A 333 15.44 -1.81 17.65
CA GLU A 333 14.82 -2.93 18.35
C GLU A 333 13.41 -2.60 18.87
N LYS A 334 13.08 -1.31 19.01
CA LYS A 334 11.75 -0.81 19.37
C LYS A 334 10.89 -0.46 18.15
N GLN A 335 11.42 -0.64 16.96
CA GLN A 335 10.71 -0.30 15.73
C GLN A 335 9.55 -1.25 15.50
N GLY A 336 8.38 -0.68 15.20
CA GLY A 336 7.22 -1.37 14.62
C GLY A 336 7.26 -1.36 13.10
N MET A 337 6.14 -1.74 12.47
CA MET A 337 6.02 -1.70 11.01
C MET A 337 6.01 -0.26 10.49
N ALA A 338 6.43 -0.07 9.25
CA ALA A 338 6.21 1.16 8.55
C ALA A 338 4.72 1.28 8.23
N THR A 339 4.06 2.28 8.85
CA THR A 339 2.60 2.41 8.85
C THR A 339 2.18 3.80 8.41
N GLY A 340 1.19 3.85 7.52
CA GLY A 340 0.67 5.14 7.06
C GLY A 340 -0.46 5.00 6.04
N SER A 341 -0.78 6.13 5.43
CA SER A 341 -1.71 6.23 4.32
C SER A 341 -1.09 7.15 3.28
N GLU A 342 -0.98 6.67 2.06
CA GLU A 342 -0.51 7.49 0.93
C GLU A 342 -1.70 7.98 0.11
N ASN A 343 -2.71 7.13 -0.05
CA ASN A 343 -3.81 7.35 -0.95
C ASN A 343 -5.02 7.95 -0.24
N TYR A 344 -5.46 9.10 -0.72
CA TYR A 344 -6.58 9.86 -0.19
C TYR A 344 -7.65 10.03 -1.27
N TRP A 345 -8.90 9.72 -0.96
CA TRP A 345 -10.03 10.02 -1.82
C TRP A 345 -10.38 11.49 -1.80
N CYS A 346 -10.61 12.04 -2.99
CA CYS A 346 -11.11 13.40 -3.24
C CYS A 346 -12.34 13.35 -4.11
N ILE A 347 -13.31 14.24 -3.84
CA ILE A 347 -14.43 14.52 -4.74
C ILE A 347 -14.05 15.73 -5.59
N ASN A 348 -14.30 15.66 -6.90
CA ASN A 348 -13.95 16.73 -7.81
C ASN A 348 -14.93 17.90 -7.73
N LYS A 349 -14.46 19.06 -7.24
CA LYS A 349 -15.31 20.27 -7.13
C LYS A 349 -15.75 20.88 -8.46
N ARG A 350 -15.05 20.51 -9.57
CA ARG A 350 -15.39 20.96 -10.93
C ARG A 350 -16.43 20.05 -11.62
N ALA A 351 -16.70 18.87 -11.08
CA ALA A 351 -17.80 18.04 -11.52
C ALA A 351 -19.14 18.75 -11.26
N SER A 352 -20.16 18.46 -12.09
CA SER A 352 -21.49 19.03 -11.86
C SER A 352 -22.02 18.70 -10.47
N LYS A 353 -22.88 19.54 -9.91
CA LYS A 353 -23.50 19.27 -8.60
C LYS A 353 -24.13 17.87 -8.57
N LYS A 354 -24.82 17.50 -9.62
CA LYS A 354 -25.50 16.23 -9.78
C LYS A 354 -24.53 15.05 -9.72
N ASN A 355 -23.35 15.18 -10.35
CA ASN A 355 -22.31 14.16 -10.30
C ASN A 355 -21.64 14.09 -8.92
N GLN A 356 -21.44 15.22 -8.23
CA GLN A 356 -20.93 15.24 -6.86
C GLN A 356 -21.91 14.58 -5.88
N GLU A 357 -23.22 14.81 -6.04
CA GLU A 357 -24.29 14.19 -5.25
C GLU A 357 -24.31 12.68 -5.49
N ALA A 358 -24.30 12.22 -6.75
CA ALA A 358 -24.22 10.79 -7.10
C ALA A 358 -22.96 10.12 -6.51
N THR A 359 -21.82 10.84 -6.52
CA THR A 359 -20.58 10.35 -5.91
C THR A 359 -20.71 10.20 -4.39
N ASN A 360 -21.35 11.16 -3.71
CA ASN A 360 -21.61 11.04 -2.27
C ASN A 360 -22.58 9.90 -1.95
N GLU A 361 -23.60 9.66 -2.77
CA GLU A 361 -24.53 8.53 -2.61
C GLU A 361 -23.80 7.19 -2.77
N PHE A 362 -22.94 7.06 -3.79
CA PHE A 362 -22.10 5.88 -3.96
C PHE A 362 -21.19 5.65 -2.75
N LEU A 363 -20.48 6.69 -2.29
CA LEU A 363 -19.63 6.63 -1.11
C LEU A 363 -20.40 6.31 0.17
N GLN A 364 -21.60 6.85 0.33
CA GLN A 364 -22.47 6.51 1.46
C GLN A 364 -22.81 5.02 1.45
N CYS A 365 -23.21 4.47 0.30
CA CYS A 365 -23.47 3.04 0.14
C CYS A 365 -22.23 2.21 0.42
N LEU A 366 -21.10 2.56 -0.19
CA LEU A 366 -19.82 1.86 -0.02
C LEU A 366 -19.37 1.79 1.45
N LEU A 367 -19.50 2.88 2.20
CA LEU A 367 -18.99 2.99 3.57
C LEU A 367 -19.96 2.49 4.64
N THR A 368 -21.25 2.30 4.32
CA THR A 368 -22.25 1.94 5.35
C THR A 368 -22.97 0.64 5.09
N SER A 369 -23.07 0.18 3.84
CA SER A 369 -23.73 -1.09 3.53
C SER A 369 -22.87 -2.30 3.92
N PRO A 370 -23.49 -3.46 4.24
CA PRO A 370 -22.75 -4.69 4.46
C PRO A 370 -21.88 -5.08 3.26
N TYR A 371 -22.40 -4.94 2.04
CA TYR A 371 -21.65 -5.25 0.81
C TYR A 371 -20.43 -4.37 0.61
N GLY A 372 -20.57 -3.05 0.80
CA GLY A 372 -19.43 -2.13 0.65
C GLY A 372 -18.35 -2.35 1.71
N LYS A 373 -18.75 -2.66 2.93
CA LYS A 373 -17.81 -3.02 4.01
C LYS A 373 -17.08 -4.33 3.74
N ASP A 374 -17.81 -5.34 3.25
CA ASP A 374 -17.23 -6.62 2.83
C ASP A 374 -16.24 -6.41 1.68
N ALA A 375 -16.61 -5.62 0.67
CA ALA A 375 -15.74 -5.33 -0.45
C ALA A 375 -14.42 -4.66 -0.02
N LEU A 376 -14.49 -3.66 0.87
CA LEU A 376 -13.28 -2.96 1.33
C LEU A 376 -12.43 -3.81 2.28
N ALA A 377 -13.04 -4.46 3.29
CA ALA A 377 -12.29 -5.13 4.34
C ALA A 377 -11.88 -6.57 3.97
N ASN A 378 -12.77 -7.33 3.32
CA ASN A 378 -12.53 -8.74 3.06
C ASN A 378 -11.98 -8.97 1.63
N ARG A 379 -12.64 -8.42 0.61
CA ARG A 379 -12.26 -8.66 -0.78
C ARG A 379 -11.04 -7.88 -1.21
N LEU A 380 -10.94 -6.59 -0.84
CA LEU A 380 -9.76 -5.73 -1.05
C LEU A 380 -8.71 -5.87 0.06
N GLY A 381 -9.07 -6.47 1.20
CA GLY A 381 -8.16 -6.66 2.33
C GLY A 381 -7.69 -5.34 2.97
N PHE A 382 -8.49 -4.28 2.90
CA PHE A 382 -8.11 -2.95 3.39
C PHE A 382 -8.34 -2.79 4.90
N ALA A 383 -7.32 -2.39 5.64
CA ALA A 383 -7.47 -1.83 6.97
C ALA A 383 -7.99 -0.40 6.83
N THR A 384 -9.31 -0.21 6.87
CA THR A 384 -9.93 1.08 6.63
C THR A 384 -9.98 1.96 7.89
N PRO A 385 -9.79 3.30 7.77
CA PRO A 385 -9.91 4.21 8.90
C PRO A 385 -11.36 4.61 9.22
N PHE A 386 -12.35 3.92 8.65
CA PHE A 386 -13.78 4.26 8.82
C PHE A 386 -14.43 3.53 9.99
N LYS A 387 -15.51 4.12 10.51
CA LYS A 387 -16.26 3.60 11.67
C LYS A 387 -16.95 2.27 11.35
N LYS A 388 -16.95 1.35 12.33
CA LYS A 388 -17.72 0.10 12.30
C LYS A 388 -17.39 -0.79 11.08
N PHE A 389 -16.13 -0.82 10.68
CA PHE A 389 -15.65 -1.79 9.71
C PHE A 389 -15.22 -3.09 10.40
N PRO A 390 -15.34 -4.24 9.73
CA PRO A 390 -14.71 -5.47 10.19
C PRO A 390 -13.19 -5.36 10.12
N LYS A 391 -12.49 -6.28 10.77
CA LYS A 391 -11.04 -6.43 10.54
C LYS A 391 -10.81 -6.85 9.08
N ALA A 392 -9.71 -6.38 8.50
CA ALA A 392 -9.31 -6.79 7.17
C ALA A 392 -9.04 -8.31 7.11
N ASP A 393 -9.57 -9.00 6.12
CA ASP A 393 -9.24 -10.40 5.83
C ASP A 393 -7.94 -10.45 5.01
N ASN A 394 -6.85 -10.16 5.71
CA ASN A 394 -5.52 -10.06 5.12
C ASN A 394 -4.48 -10.46 6.20
N PRO A 395 -3.79 -11.60 6.04
CA PRO A 395 -2.84 -12.11 7.03
C PRO A 395 -1.64 -11.17 7.23
N LEU A 396 -1.23 -10.41 6.20
CA LEU A 396 -0.16 -9.44 6.32
C LEU A 396 -0.59 -8.22 7.15
N VAL A 397 -1.85 -7.78 7.01
CA VAL A 397 -2.40 -6.74 7.88
C VAL A 397 -2.44 -7.22 9.32
N GLN A 398 -2.90 -8.46 9.55
CA GLN A 398 -2.95 -9.02 10.90
C GLN A 398 -1.54 -9.12 11.50
N ALA A 399 -0.58 -9.67 10.76
CA ALA A 399 0.83 -9.77 11.20
C ALA A 399 1.43 -8.40 11.54
N ALA A 400 1.18 -7.38 10.71
CA ALA A 400 1.68 -6.03 10.94
C ALA A 400 1.06 -5.37 12.19
N VAL A 401 -0.24 -5.55 12.38
CA VAL A 401 -0.97 -5.03 13.56
C VAL A 401 -0.49 -5.71 14.82
N ASP A 402 -0.41 -7.05 14.84
CA ASP A 402 0.01 -7.82 16.00
C ASP A 402 1.45 -7.50 16.38
N TYR A 403 2.36 -7.38 15.40
CA TYR A 403 3.74 -6.99 15.66
C TYR A 403 3.84 -5.58 16.27
N THR A 404 3.14 -4.61 15.71
CA THR A 404 3.18 -3.21 16.18
C THR A 404 2.48 -3.03 17.54
N ALA A 405 1.54 -3.91 17.87
CA ALA A 405 0.86 -3.91 19.16
C ALA A 405 1.70 -4.49 20.30
N LYS A 406 2.83 -5.16 20.02
CA LYS A 406 3.76 -5.67 21.05
C LYS A 406 4.29 -4.51 21.89
N GLU A 407 4.48 -4.75 23.20
CA GLU A 407 4.93 -3.73 24.15
C GLU A 407 6.24 -3.04 23.71
N GLY A 408 6.24 -1.73 23.75
CA GLY A 408 7.41 -0.90 23.44
C GLY A 408 7.70 -0.72 21.95
N LYS A 409 6.89 -1.28 21.04
CA LYS A 409 7.04 -1.06 19.62
C LYS A 409 6.44 0.28 19.18
N VAL A 410 7.14 0.97 18.29
CA VAL A 410 6.75 2.28 17.75
C VAL A 410 6.68 2.17 16.22
N PRO A 411 5.52 2.44 15.60
CA PRO A 411 5.42 2.39 14.14
C PRO A 411 6.31 3.43 13.47
N VAL A 412 6.87 3.07 12.32
CA VAL A 412 7.60 3.98 11.45
C VAL A 412 6.60 4.74 10.59
N THR A 413 6.53 6.05 10.77
CA THR A 413 5.63 6.89 9.97
C THR A 413 6.13 7.01 8.53
N TRP A 414 5.20 7.07 7.60
CA TRP A 414 5.47 7.28 6.19
C TRP A 414 5.83 8.75 5.92
N VAL A 415 7.13 9.08 6.07
CA VAL A 415 7.63 10.42 5.73
C VAL A 415 7.86 10.60 4.24
N PHE A 416 7.86 9.53 3.46
CA PHE A 416 8.01 9.58 2.00
C PHE A 416 6.89 10.38 1.30
N VAL A 417 5.73 10.52 1.93
CA VAL A 417 4.64 11.38 1.43
C VAL A 417 5.03 12.87 1.40
N THR A 418 6.18 13.23 2.02
CA THR A 418 6.76 14.58 1.99
C THR A 418 7.95 14.69 1.04
N MET A 419 8.35 13.64 0.33
CA MET A 419 9.41 13.72 -0.69
C MET A 419 9.04 14.74 -1.77
N PRO A 420 10.01 15.55 -2.27
CA PRO A 420 9.67 16.79 -2.96
C PRO A 420 9.00 16.62 -4.32
N SER A 421 9.33 15.56 -5.06
CA SER A 421 8.73 15.29 -6.37
C SER A 421 8.97 13.85 -6.82
N ASN A 422 8.25 13.40 -7.85
CA ASN A 422 8.56 12.14 -8.52
C ASN A 422 9.91 12.22 -9.26
N GLY A 423 10.24 13.35 -9.88
CA GLY A 423 11.52 13.55 -10.52
C GLY A 423 12.71 13.34 -9.57
N TRP A 424 12.61 13.82 -8.32
CA TRP A 424 13.62 13.53 -7.31
C TRP A 424 13.74 12.02 -7.01
N LYS A 425 12.59 11.33 -6.91
CA LYS A 425 12.59 9.87 -6.68
C LYS A 425 13.23 9.12 -7.86
N ASP A 426 12.95 9.54 -9.09
CA ASP A 426 13.47 8.91 -10.31
C ASP A 426 14.99 9.13 -10.47
N ASP A 427 15.49 10.32 -10.12
CA ASP A 427 16.92 10.60 -10.07
C ASP A 427 17.61 9.69 -9.03
N VAL A 428 17.02 9.52 -7.85
CA VAL A 428 17.52 8.63 -6.80
C VAL A 428 17.53 7.17 -7.27
N ASP A 429 16.51 6.70 -7.95
CA ASP A 429 16.45 5.33 -8.48
C ASP A 429 17.54 5.07 -9.50
N SER A 430 17.73 6.01 -10.43
CA SER A 430 18.80 5.96 -11.44
C SER A 430 20.20 5.88 -10.81
N ASP A 431 20.44 6.67 -9.75
CA ASP A 431 21.72 6.65 -9.04
C ASP A 431 21.89 5.39 -8.19
N LEU A 432 20.82 4.84 -7.60
CA LEU A 432 20.85 3.54 -6.92
C LEU A 432 21.20 2.41 -7.88
N LEU A 433 20.62 2.40 -9.07
CA LEU A 433 20.97 1.41 -10.11
C LEU A 433 22.44 1.54 -10.54
N THR A 434 22.90 2.76 -10.77
CA THR A 434 24.31 3.03 -11.11
C THR A 434 25.24 2.53 -10.00
N TYR A 435 24.90 2.79 -8.74
CA TYR A 435 25.65 2.28 -7.60
C TYR A 435 25.65 0.74 -7.54
N ALA A 436 24.48 0.11 -7.69
CA ALA A 436 24.35 -1.34 -7.67
C ALA A 436 25.25 -1.98 -8.74
N GLN A 437 25.22 -1.47 -9.98
CA GLN A 437 26.07 -1.94 -11.08
C GLN A 437 27.56 -1.75 -10.82
N ALA A 438 27.95 -0.74 -10.07
CA ALA A 438 29.33 -0.48 -9.71
C ALA A 438 29.87 -1.40 -8.59
N THR A 439 29.00 -2.10 -7.84
CA THR A 439 29.43 -2.85 -6.63
C THR A 439 30.02 -4.22 -6.92
N LYS A 440 29.48 -4.97 -7.87
CA LYS A 440 29.83 -6.40 -8.04
C LYS A 440 30.58 -6.74 -9.31
N ASP A 441 30.21 -6.18 -10.44
CA ASP A 441 30.65 -6.71 -11.73
C ASP A 441 31.50 -5.73 -12.55
N GLY A 442 31.82 -4.57 -11.99
CA GLY A 442 32.60 -3.54 -12.71
C GLY A 442 31.96 -3.11 -14.03
N MET A 443 30.62 -3.23 -14.11
CA MET A 443 29.86 -2.92 -15.34
C MET A 443 29.86 -1.45 -15.72
N THR A 444 30.31 -0.59 -14.80
CA THR A 444 30.48 0.85 -15.05
C THR A 444 31.95 1.24 -14.85
N SER A 445 32.42 2.28 -15.57
CA SER A 445 33.72 2.89 -15.34
C SER A 445 33.84 3.62 -13.99
N MET A 446 32.74 3.81 -13.30
CA MET A 446 32.64 4.49 -12.00
C MET A 446 32.83 3.48 -10.86
N GLY A 447 33.73 3.75 -9.94
CA GLY A 447 33.88 2.91 -8.73
C GLY A 447 32.69 3.05 -7.77
N ALA A 448 32.37 2.00 -7.03
CA ALA A 448 31.22 1.95 -6.13
C ALA A 448 31.16 3.12 -5.13
N ASN A 449 32.28 3.53 -4.53
CA ASN A 449 32.28 4.66 -3.61
C ASN A 449 31.96 5.99 -4.31
N GLN A 450 32.45 6.20 -5.51
CA GLN A 450 32.13 7.40 -6.30
C GLN A 450 30.65 7.42 -6.69
N ALA A 451 30.08 6.28 -7.10
CA ALA A 451 28.65 6.16 -7.39
C ALA A 451 27.80 6.45 -6.15
N TRP A 452 28.23 5.96 -4.98
CA TRP A 452 27.54 6.24 -3.71
C TRP A 452 27.61 7.72 -3.32
N ASP A 453 28.75 8.38 -3.51
CA ASP A 453 28.88 9.81 -3.23
C ASP A 453 28.04 10.65 -4.19
N THR A 454 27.86 10.21 -5.44
CA THR A 454 26.92 10.82 -6.39
C THR A 454 25.49 10.69 -5.90
N LEU A 455 25.08 9.49 -5.51
CA LEU A 455 23.76 9.24 -4.91
C LEU A 455 23.49 10.13 -3.70
N LYS A 456 24.44 10.22 -2.74
CA LYS A 456 24.30 11.09 -1.55
C LYS A 456 24.01 12.53 -1.95
N LYS A 457 24.73 13.01 -2.96
CA LYS A 457 24.58 14.37 -3.46
C LYS A 457 23.20 14.57 -4.12
N ALA A 458 22.75 13.61 -4.91
CA ALA A 458 21.43 13.65 -5.53
C ALA A 458 20.31 13.68 -4.47
N PHE A 459 20.43 12.92 -3.39
CA PHE A 459 19.48 12.98 -2.27
C PHE A 459 19.37 14.39 -1.67
N VAL A 460 20.50 15.00 -1.31
CA VAL A 460 20.53 16.27 -0.57
C VAL A 460 20.26 17.46 -1.49
N ASP A 461 21.07 17.62 -2.53
CA ASP A 461 20.99 18.77 -3.43
C ASP A 461 19.72 18.73 -4.28
N GLY A 462 19.33 17.51 -4.71
CA GLY A 462 18.10 17.27 -5.46
C GLY A 462 16.85 17.59 -4.64
N TRP A 463 16.82 17.22 -3.35
CA TRP A 463 15.71 17.58 -2.46
C TRP A 463 15.50 19.08 -2.41
N GLU A 464 16.55 19.85 -2.12
CA GLU A 464 16.47 21.30 -2.01
C GLU A 464 16.06 21.95 -3.34
N LYS A 465 16.61 21.48 -4.45
CA LYS A 465 16.26 21.94 -5.81
C LYS A 465 14.77 21.75 -6.11
N GLU A 466 14.26 20.53 -5.91
CA GLU A 466 12.87 20.20 -6.22
C GLU A 466 11.89 20.88 -5.26
N TYR A 467 12.27 21.04 -3.99
CA TYR A 467 11.49 21.83 -3.04
C TYR A 467 11.33 23.28 -3.51
N LYS A 468 12.43 23.93 -3.94
CA LYS A 468 12.39 25.30 -4.48
C LYS A 468 11.52 25.41 -5.72
N ILE A 469 11.60 24.44 -6.65
CA ILE A 469 10.76 24.40 -7.86
C ILE A 469 9.27 24.32 -7.50
N ALA A 470 8.91 23.44 -6.56
CA ALA A 470 7.53 23.26 -6.13
C ALA A 470 6.94 24.52 -5.46
N HIS A 471 7.77 25.29 -4.72
CA HIS A 471 7.32 26.46 -3.97
C HIS A 471 7.57 27.79 -4.68
N SER A 472 8.28 27.83 -5.80
CA SER A 472 8.48 29.05 -6.61
C SER A 472 7.27 29.39 -7.51
N LYS A 473 6.32 28.48 -7.65
CA LYS A 473 5.11 28.62 -8.49
C LYS A 473 3.85 28.92 -7.68
N SER A 474 3.99 29.18 -6.37
CA SER A 474 2.88 29.50 -5.46
C SER A 474 2.72 31.00 -5.26
#